data_23ba051a6f4a81b2223bd3784e8b9154
#
_entry.id   23ba051a6f4a81b2223bd3784e8b9154
#
_cell.length_a   1.000
_cell.length_b   1.000
_cell.length_c   1.000
_cell.angle_alpha   90.00
_cell.angle_beta   90.00
_cell.angle_gamma   90.00
#
_symmetry.space_group_name_H-M   'P 1'
#
loop_
_entity.id
_entity.type
_entity.pdbx_description
1 polymer ?
#
loop_
_entity_poly.entity_id
_entity_poly.type
_entity_poly.pdbx_seq_one_letter_code
_entity_poly.pdbx_strand_id
1 'polypeptide(L)'
;MMQQYFKIKEENKDSILFFRLGDFYEMFYDDAKLASKELELTLTGRDCGQAERAPMCGVPFQTEDPAKAKGLVKRDIIRVITPGTVMESSMLDESKNNYICCMYSKNKTIGLCFCDISTGELYATEIRGNDSYNVLTNQLTSYNPREILIGGDIVKLKELPKFNKAKLAAGVEMLEDEKFDVSVCT
;
A
#
# COMPACT_ATOMS: atom_id res chain seq x y z
N MET A 1 -10.38 13.23 -19.74
CA MET A 1 -9.44 12.20 -19.27
C MET A 1 -8.47 12.75 -18.24
N MET A 2 -7.56 13.66 -18.58
CA MET A 2 -6.56 14.20 -17.64
C MET A 2 -7.14 14.86 -16.38
N GLN A 3 -8.27 15.54 -16.48
CA GLN A 3 -8.97 16.10 -15.31
C GLN A 3 -9.38 15.01 -14.31
N GLN A 4 -9.82 13.83 -14.79
CA GLN A 4 -10.14 12.69 -13.91
C GLN A 4 -8.86 12.11 -13.28
N TYR A 5 -7.79 11.98 -14.07
CA TYR A 5 -6.49 11.55 -13.56
C TYR A 5 -6.01 12.43 -12.40
N PHE A 6 -5.95 13.74 -12.62
CA PHE A 6 -5.47 14.67 -11.60
C PHE A 6 -6.34 14.67 -10.34
N LYS A 7 -7.68 14.60 -10.49
CA LYS A 7 -8.56 14.52 -9.34
C LYS A 7 -8.28 13.30 -8.48
N ILE A 8 -8.17 12.11 -9.10
CA ILE A 8 -7.87 10.86 -8.39
C ILE A 8 -6.46 10.92 -7.77
N LYS A 9 -5.48 11.46 -8.51
CA LYS A 9 -4.11 11.58 -8.02
C LYS A 9 -3.98 12.56 -6.84
N GLU A 10 -4.77 13.62 -6.81
CA GLU A 10 -4.78 14.57 -5.71
C GLU A 10 -5.25 13.95 -4.40
N GLU A 11 -6.21 13.03 -4.47
CA GLU A 11 -6.71 12.27 -3.33
C GLU A 11 -5.76 11.13 -2.92
N ASN A 12 -4.81 10.72 -3.80
CA ASN A 12 -3.89 9.58 -3.60
C ASN A 12 -2.45 9.94 -3.99
N LYS A 13 -1.90 10.99 -3.41
CA LYS A 13 -0.59 11.57 -3.79
C LYS A 13 0.57 10.59 -3.59
N ASP A 14 0.50 9.77 -2.56
CA ASP A 14 1.55 8.84 -2.15
C ASP A 14 1.51 7.48 -2.87
N SER A 15 0.55 7.30 -3.79
CA SER A 15 0.37 6.05 -4.54
C SER A 15 0.69 6.25 -6.02
N ILE A 16 1.26 5.25 -6.68
CA ILE A 16 1.39 5.23 -8.14
C ILE A 16 0.02 4.91 -8.73
N LEU A 17 -0.50 5.81 -9.57
CA LEU A 17 -1.81 5.64 -10.18
C LEU A 17 -1.71 4.89 -11.51
N PHE A 18 -2.17 3.63 -11.52
CA PHE A 18 -2.39 2.84 -12.72
C PHE A 18 -3.74 3.20 -13.34
N PHE A 19 -3.71 4.05 -14.35
CA PHE A 19 -4.91 4.59 -14.98
C PHE A 19 -5.29 3.78 -16.22
N ARG A 20 -6.40 3.07 -16.17
CA ARG A 20 -6.81 2.20 -17.27
C ARG A 20 -7.29 2.98 -18.49
N LEU A 21 -6.65 2.74 -19.64
CA LEU A 21 -7.01 3.29 -20.93
C LEU A 21 -6.98 2.20 -22.01
N GLY A 22 -8.17 1.71 -22.39
CA GLY A 22 -8.28 0.56 -23.29
C GLY A 22 -7.63 -0.68 -22.69
N ASP A 23 -6.69 -1.25 -23.42
CA ASP A 23 -5.97 -2.48 -23.07
C ASP A 23 -4.67 -2.21 -22.28
N PHE A 24 -4.49 -0.98 -21.77
CA PHE A 24 -3.31 -0.58 -21.03
C PHE A 24 -3.66 0.02 -19.69
N TYR A 25 -2.81 -0.23 -18.70
CA TYR A 25 -2.66 0.63 -17.54
C TYR A 25 -1.57 1.64 -17.85
N GLU A 26 -1.91 2.91 -17.89
CA GLU A 26 -1.00 4.01 -18.18
C GLU A 26 -0.73 4.82 -16.91
N MET A 27 0.51 5.18 -16.70
CA MET A 27 0.99 6.07 -15.65
C MET A 27 1.47 7.37 -16.30
N PHE A 28 1.27 8.48 -15.63
CA PHE A 28 1.59 9.80 -16.17
C PHE A 28 2.48 10.61 -15.23
N TYR A 29 3.18 11.60 -15.75
CA TYR A 29 4.03 12.55 -15.02
C TYR A 29 5.04 11.87 -14.11
N ASP A 30 5.04 12.18 -12.83
CA ASP A 30 6.01 11.66 -11.88
C ASP A 30 5.83 10.17 -11.59
N ASP A 31 4.57 9.67 -11.61
CA ASP A 31 4.30 8.25 -11.55
C ASP A 31 4.93 7.49 -12.73
N ALA A 32 4.86 8.05 -13.93
CA ALA A 32 5.47 7.46 -15.11
C ALA A 32 7.00 7.44 -15.03
N LYS A 33 7.61 8.51 -14.55
CA LYS A 33 9.08 8.58 -14.37
C LYS A 33 9.55 7.56 -13.33
N LEU A 34 8.83 7.45 -12.20
CA LEU A 34 9.14 6.49 -11.16
C LEU A 34 8.96 5.06 -11.65
N ALA A 35 7.81 4.73 -12.22
CA ALA A 35 7.52 3.39 -12.72
C ALA A 35 8.46 2.99 -13.87
N SER A 36 8.79 3.91 -14.77
CA SER A 36 9.76 3.66 -15.85
C SER A 36 11.12 3.25 -15.29
N LYS A 37 11.58 3.93 -14.24
CA LYS A 37 12.86 3.64 -13.60
C LYS A 37 12.86 2.31 -12.84
N GLU A 38 11.82 2.09 -12.01
CA GLU A 38 11.79 0.94 -11.09
C GLU A 38 11.36 -0.37 -11.80
N LEU A 39 10.57 -0.27 -12.87
CA LEU A 39 10.05 -1.41 -13.63
C LEU A 39 10.69 -1.56 -15.01
N GLU A 40 11.72 -0.77 -15.31
CA GLU A 40 12.43 -0.75 -16.61
C GLU A 40 11.49 -0.56 -17.82
N LEU A 41 10.39 0.20 -17.63
CA LEU A 41 9.43 0.49 -18.67
C LEU A 41 9.91 1.64 -19.57
N THR A 42 9.59 1.56 -20.86
CA THR A 42 9.89 2.64 -21.80
C THR A 42 9.10 3.89 -21.48
N LEU A 43 9.80 4.98 -21.12
CA LEU A 43 9.19 6.29 -20.93
C LEU A 43 8.94 6.94 -22.29
N THR A 44 7.69 7.30 -22.54
CA THR A 44 7.26 7.98 -23.75
C THR A 44 6.57 9.30 -23.41
N GLY A 45 5.94 9.95 -24.39
CA GLY A 45 5.12 11.14 -24.14
C GLY A 45 3.78 11.01 -24.84
N ARG A 46 2.73 11.46 -24.18
CA ARG A 46 1.37 11.52 -24.71
C ARG A 46 0.95 12.97 -24.89
N ASP A 47 0.30 13.26 -26.00
CA ASP A 47 -0.38 14.54 -26.19
C ASP A 47 -1.65 14.58 -25.33
N CYS A 48 -1.67 15.49 -24.38
CA CYS A 48 -2.78 15.69 -23.45
C CYS A 48 -3.42 17.07 -23.61
N GLY A 49 -3.16 17.75 -24.75
CA GLY A 49 -3.67 19.09 -25.06
C GLY A 49 -2.92 20.21 -24.32
N GLN A 50 -1.69 19.96 -23.88
CA GLN A 50 -0.77 20.96 -23.32
C GLN A 50 0.35 21.25 -24.33
N ALA A 51 1.12 22.34 -24.11
CA ALA A 51 2.23 22.73 -24.96
C ALA A 51 3.32 21.65 -25.05
N GLU A 52 3.53 20.90 -23.97
CA GLU A 52 4.46 19.78 -23.92
C GLU A 52 3.70 18.44 -23.75
N ARG A 53 4.27 17.39 -24.32
CA ARG A 53 3.73 16.03 -24.16
C ARG A 53 3.92 15.57 -22.71
N ALA A 54 2.85 15.05 -22.08
CA ALA A 54 2.94 14.48 -20.75
C ALA A 54 3.83 13.23 -20.76
N PRO A 55 4.85 13.11 -19.89
CA PRO A 55 5.56 11.86 -19.70
C PRO A 55 4.60 10.73 -19.38
N MET A 56 4.76 9.59 -20.05
CA MET A 56 3.87 8.44 -19.92
C MET A 56 4.68 7.14 -20.05
N CYS A 57 4.32 6.13 -19.26
CA CYS A 57 4.64 4.73 -19.53
C CYS A 57 3.39 3.87 -19.32
N GLY A 58 3.38 2.65 -19.84
CA GLY A 58 2.21 1.79 -19.75
C GLY A 58 2.58 0.31 -19.72
N VAL A 59 1.70 -0.48 -19.10
CA VAL A 59 1.76 -1.93 -19.03
C VAL A 59 0.53 -2.47 -19.77
N PRO A 60 0.69 -3.40 -20.73
CA PRO A 60 -0.45 -4.02 -21.40
C PRO A 60 -1.26 -4.86 -20.41
N PHE A 61 -2.58 -4.76 -20.52
CA PHE A 61 -3.50 -5.56 -19.72
C PHE A 61 -4.44 -6.30 -20.68
N GLN A 62 -4.40 -7.61 -20.69
CA GLN A 62 -5.33 -8.42 -21.49
C GLN A 62 -6.71 -8.38 -20.84
N THR A 63 -7.67 -7.73 -21.52
CA THR A 63 -9.10 -7.86 -21.21
C THR A 63 -9.81 -8.54 -22.35
N GLU A 64 -10.72 -9.43 -22.01
CA GLU A 64 -11.70 -9.91 -22.95
C GLU A 64 -12.65 -8.78 -23.36
N ASP A 65 -12.72 -8.54 -24.68
CA ASP A 65 -13.69 -7.77 -25.45
C ASP A 65 -13.84 -6.25 -25.19
N PRO A 66 -13.14 -5.39 -25.97
CA PRO A 66 -13.30 -3.93 -25.93
C PRO A 66 -14.61 -3.40 -26.56
N ALA A 67 -15.42 -4.25 -27.17
CA ALA A 67 -16.55 -3.83 -28.02
C ALA A 67 -17.76 -3.25 -27.28
N LYS A 68 -17.78 -3.19 -25.95
CA LYS A 68 -18.97 -2.82 -25.16
C LYS A 68 -18.95 -1.42 -24.53
N ALA A 69 -17.90 -0.62 -24.66
CA ALA A 69 -17.82 0.70 -24.01
C ALA A 69 -18.11 1.83 -25.02
N LYS A 70 -19.33 2.33 -25.04
CA LYS A 70 -19.71 3.57 -25.75
C LYS A 70 -19.67 4.75 -24.74
N GLY A 71 -18.74 5.71 -24.94
CA GLY A 71 -18.73 6.98 -24.24
C GLY A 71 -17.60 7.20 -23.22
N LEU A 72 -17.61 8.36 -22.55
CA LEU A 72 -16.66 8.72 -21.48
C LEU A 72 -16.98 7.88 -20.25
N VAL A 73 -16.24 6.80 -20.05
CA VAL A 73 -16.40 5.91 -18.88
C VAL A 73 -15.98 6.66 -17.62
N LYS A 74 -16.87 6.73 -16.63
CA LYS A 74 -16.51 7.19 -15.29
C LYS A 74 -15.45 6.25 -14.73
N ARG A 75 -14.33 6.80 -14.28
CA ARG A 75 -13.25 6.06 -13.65
C ARG A 75 -13.26 6.35 -12.17
N ASP A 76 -13.13 5.30 -11.40
CA ASP A 76 -13.04 5.34 -9.95
C ASP A 76 -11.92 4.41 -9.49
N ILE A 77 -11.45 4.57 -8.25
CA ILE A 77 -10.48 3.66 -7.67
C ILE A 77 -11.16 2.32 -7.45
N ILE A 78 -10.65 1.28 -8.11
CA ILE A 78 -11.15 -0.08 -7.96
C ILE A 78 -10.45 -0.77 -6.80
N ARG A 79 -9.15 -0.51 -6.64
CA ARG A 79 -8.32 -1.18 -5.64
C ARG A 79 -7.09 -0.33 -5.33
N VAL A 80 -6.73 -0.27 -4.05
CA VAL A 80 -5.43 0.18 -3.56
C VAL A 80 -4.66 -1.07 -3.13
N ILE A 81 -3.44 -1.23 -3.63
CA ILE A 81 -2.57 -2.36 -3.29
C ILE A 81 -1.39 -1.81 -2.50
N THR A 82 -1.18 -2.36 -1.32
CA THR A 82 -0.03 -2.07 -0.47
C THR A 82 0.81 -3.34 -0.29
N PRO A 83 2.05 -3.25 0.19
CA PRO A 83 2.92 -4.44 0.32
C PRO A 83 2.31 -5.58 1.13
N GLY A 84 1.52 -5.28 2.17
CA GLY A 84 0.85 -6.26 3.02
C GLY A 84 -0.48 -6.78 2.47
N THR A 85 -1.05 -6.12 1.45
CA THR A 85 -2.37 -6.47 0.87
C THR A 85 -2.29 -7.17 -0.48
N VAL A 86 -1.10 -7.59 -0.91
CA VAL A 86 -0.91 -8.39 -2.12
C VAL A 86 -1.51 -9.79 -1.91
N MET A 87 -2.32 -10.23 -2.86
CA MET A 87 -2.99 -11.54 -2.84
C MET A 87 -2.61 -12.43 -4.03
N GLU A 88 -2.06 -11.85 -5.09
CA GLU A 88 -1.69 -12.57 -6.31
C GLU A 88 -0.46 -13.46 -6.05
N SER A 89 -0.61 -14.78 -6.20
CA SER A 89 0.45 -15.76 -5.96
C SER A 89 1.72 -15.51 -6.79
N SER A 90 1.58 -14.95 -7.99
CA SER A 90 2.71 -14.57 -8.83
C SER A 90 3.57 -13.42 -8.28
N MET A 91 3.05 -12.67 -7.31
CA MET A 91 3.72 -11.54 -6.66
C MET A 91 4.21 -11.89 -5.24
N LEU A 92 3.88 -13.07 -4.75
CA LEU A 92 4.22 -13.55 -3.42
C LEU A 92 5.35 -14.57 -3.48
N ASP A 93 6.17 -14.59 -2.42
CA ASP A 93 7.17 -15.63 -2.20
C ASP A 93 6.46 -16.83 -1.54
N GLU A 94 6.30 -17.93 -2.27
CA GLU A 94 5.62 -19.14 -1.79
C GLU A 94 6.24 -19.75 -0.51
N SER A 95 7.48 -19.37 -0.20
CA SER A 95 8.19 -19.86 0.98
C SER A 95 7.99 -19.00 2.23
N LYS A 96 7.28 -17.86 2.14
CA LYS A 96 7.15 -16.88 3.22
C LYS A 96 5.76 -16.29 3.26
N ASN A 97 5.29 -16.05 4.48
CA ASN A 97 4.06 -15.32 4.70
C ASN A 97 4.22 -13.83 4.35
N ASN A 98 3.13 -13.22 3.90
CA ASN A 98 3.05 -11.79 3.57
C ASN A 98 2.26 -11.04 4.66
N TYR A 99 2.86 -10.91 5.84
CA TYR A 99 2.17 -10.31 6.97
C TYR A 99 2.01 -8.79 6.84
N ILE A 100 0.79 -8.33 7.14
CA ILE A 100 0.49 -6.99 7.59
C ILE A 100 0.40 -7.02 9.12
N CYS A 101 1.03 -6.06 9.77
CA CYS A 101 1.00 -5.92 11.23
C CYS A 101 0.17 -4.70 11.61
N CYS A 102 -0.75 -4.86 12.53
CA CYS A 102 -1.51 -3.77 13.14
C CYS A 102 -1.14 -3.65 14.61
N MET A 103 -0.77 -2.43 15.03
CA MET A 103 -0.35 -2.15 16.40
C MET A 103 -1.08 -0.94 16.96
N TYR A 104 -1.65 -1.09 18.13
CA TYR A 104 -2.25 0.00 18.87
C TYR A 104 -1.78 0.00 20.31
N SER A 105 -1.42 1.16 20.86
CA SER A 105 -1.06 1.21 22.27
C SER A 105 -1.83 2.28 23.04
N LYS A 106 -2.24 1.90 24.24
CA LYS A 106 -2.91 2.76 25.21
C LYS A 106 -2.57 2.30 26.61
N ASN A 107 -2.32 3.25 27.51
CA ASN A 107 -2.07 2.97 28.95
C ASN A 107 -0.97 1.92 29.17
N LYS A 108 0.16 2.00 28.46
CA LYS A 108 1.31 1.07 28.54
C LYS A 108 0.99 -0.38 28.11
N THR A 109 -0.13 -0.61 27.49
CA THR A 109 -0.48 -1.88 26.88
C THR A 109 -0.37 -1.72 25.37
N ILE A 110 0.23 -2.69 24.67
CA ILE A 110 0.34 -2.74 23.21
C ILE A 110 -0.48 -3.93 22.73
N GLY A 111 -1.54 -3.66 21.99
CA GLY A 111 -2.22 -4.66 21.20
C GLY A 111 -1.47 -4.86 19.88
N LEU A 112 -1.30 -6.10 19.45
CA LEU A 112 -0.53 -6.50 18.29
C LEU A 112 -1.27 -7.57 17.52
N CYS A 113 -1.41 -7.38 16.22
CA CYS A 113 -2.06 -8.32 15.33
C CYS A 113 -1.22 -8.49 14.06
N PHE A 114 -1.03 -9.74 13.62
CA PHE A 114 -0.42 -10.08 12.34
C PHE A 114 -1.44 -10.82 11.50
N CYS A 115 -1.62 -10.40 10.27
CA CYS A 115 -2.53 -11.01 9.33
C CYS A 115 -1.82 -11.28 8.00
N ASP A 116 -1.94 -12.49 7.48
CA ASP A 116 -1.61 -12.80 6.10
C ASP A 116 -2.92 -12.97 5.32
N ILE A 117 -3.24 -11.97 4.50
CA ILE A 117 -4.50 -11.95 3.74
C ILE A 117 -4.54 -13.06 2.68
N SER A 118 -3.37 -13.47 2.18
CA SER A 118 -3.28 -14.50 1.13
C SER A 118 -3.62 -15.89 1.64
N THR A 119 -3.30 -16.18 2.91
CA THR A 119 -3.55 -17.48 3.56
C THR A 119 -4.75 -17.45 4.51
N GLY A 120 -5.17 -16.26 4.95
CA GLY A 120 -6.19 -16.08 5.98
C GLY A 120 -5.69 -16.32 7.41
N GLU A 121 -4.36 -16.43 7.61
CA GLU A 121 -3.78 -16.56 8.94
C GLU A 121 -3.88 -15.26 9.72
N LEU A 122 -4.30 -15.36 10.99
CA LEU A 122 -4.44 -14.24 11.90
C LEU A 122 -3.87 -14.60 13.28
N TYR A 123 -2.95 -13.79 13.76
CA TYR A 123 -2.38 -13.89 15.10
C TYR A 123 -2.57 -12.58 15.85
N ALA A 124 -3.08 -12.65 17.06
CA ALA A 124 -3.26 -11.49 17.92
C ALA A 124 -2.67 -11.73 19.30
N THR A 125 -2.04 -10.71 19.86
CA THR A 125 -1.47 -10.77 21.21
C THR A 125 -1.49 -9.39 21.87
N GLU A 126 -1.25 -9.40 23.16
CA GLU A 126 -1.13 -8.20 23.97
C GLU A 126 0.19 -8.21 24.74
N ILE A 127 0.89 -7.09 24.71
CA ILE A 127 2.17 -6.91 25.39
C ILE A 127 2.00 -5.90 26.54
N ARG A 128 2.41 -6.31 27.74
CA ARG A 128 2.38 -5.49 28.96
C ARG A 128 3.72 -5.55 29.68
N GLY A 129 4.01 -4.56 30.48
CA GLY A 129 5.16 -4.53 31.39
C GLY A 129 6.32 -3.68 30.91
N ASN A 130 7.40 -3.69 31.70
CA ASN A 130 8.53 -2.77 31.51
C ASN A 130 9.43 -3.13 30.32
N ASP A 131 9.41 -4.38 29.88
CA ASP A 131 10.20 -4.88 28.73
C ASP A 131 9.40 -4.96 27.43
N SER A 132 8.31 -4.22 27.36
CA SER A 132 7.36 -4.25 26.22
C SER A 132 8.03 -3.93 24.89
N TYR A 133 9.03 -3.08 24.83
CA TYR A 133 9.74 -2.74 23.61
C TYR A 133 10.55 -3.92 23.06
N ASN A 134 11.27 -4.64 23.90
CA ASN A 134 12.05 -5.82 23.47
C ASN A 134 11.13 -6.95 23.02
N VAL A 135 10.03 -7.17 23.72
CA VAL A 135 9.01 -8.15 23.31
C VAL A 135 8.41 -7.77 21.96
N LEU A 136 8.05 -6.50 21.76
CA LEU A 136 7.54 -5.97 20.50
C LEU A 136 8.51 -6.20 19.35
N THR A 137 9.77 -5.81 19.52
CA THR A 137 10.79 -5.95 18.46
C THR A 137 11.09 -7.41 18.12
N ASN A 138 11.04 -8.32 19.10
CA ASN A 138 11.16 -9.75 18.89
C ASN A 138 9.97 -10.29 18.06
N GLN A 139 8.74 -9.90 18.38
CA GLN A 139 7.56 -10.28 17.60
C GLN A 139 7.66 -9.77 16.17
N LEU A 140 7.97 -8.49 15.99
CA LEU A 140 8.15 -7.90 14.66
C LEU A 140 9.24 -8.61 13.85
N THR A 141 10.34 -8.99 14.48
CA THR A 141 11.42 -9.74 13.82
C THR A 141 10.97 -11.14 13.42
N SER A 142 10.22 -11.83 14.28
CA SER A 142 9.75 -13.20 14.02
C SER A 142 8.75 -13.28 12.88
N TYR A 143 7.79 -12.37 12.85
CA TYR A 143 6.78 -12.32 11.79
C TYR A 143 7.25 -11.59 10.53
N ASN A 144 8.23 -10.70 10.64
CA ASN A 144 8.81 -9.92 9.54
C ASN A 144 7.75 -9.29 8.61
N PRO A 145 6.83 -8.46 9.13
CA PRO A 145 5.75 -7.91 8.33
C PRO A 145 6.26 -7.02 7.20
N ARG A 146 5.53 -7.00 6.08
CA ARG A 146 5.80 -6.12 4.94
C ARG A 146 5.19 -4.74 5.12
N GLU A 147 4.19 -4.66 5.97
CA GLU A 147 3.45 -3.42 6.25
C GLU A 147 3.08 -3.37 7.72
N ILE A 148 3.12 -2.17 8.30
CA ILE A 148 2.83 -1.94 9.71
C ILE A 148 1.88 -0.75 9.83
N LEU A 149 0.69 -0.98 10.36
CA LEU A 149 -0.30 0.04 10.70
C LEU A 149 -0.16 0.36 12.19
N ILE A 150 0.01 1.62 12.53
CA ILE A 150 0.24 2.06 13.92
C ILE A 150 -0.76 3.11 14.37
N GLY A 151 -1.18 3.04 15.64
CA GLY A 151 -2.04 4.05 16.30
C GLY A 151 -1.82 4.14 17.79
N GLY A 152 -2.46 5.14 18.42
CA GLY A 152 -2.32 5.39 19.83
C GLY A 152 -0.93 5.88 20.24
N ASP A 153 -0.54 5.58 21.47
CA ASP A 153 0.73 6.06 22.05
C ASP A 153 1.98 5.48 21.37
N ILE A 154 1.88 4.40 20.60
CA ILE A 154 3.02 3.77 19.92
C ILE A 154 3.64 4.69 18.85
N VAL A 155 2.87 5.59 18.29
CA VAL A 155 3.33 6.62 17.36
C VAL A 155 4.43 7.50 17.98
N LYS A 156 4.47 7.62 19.31
CA LYS A 156 5.45 8.41 20.06
C LYS A 156 6.78 7.70 20.29
N LEU A 157 6.89 6.40 19.97
CA LEU A 157 8.11 5.62 20.14
C LEU A 157 9.15 5.98 19.08
N LYS A 158 10.12 6.82 19.45
CA LYS A 158 11.19 7.31 18.57
C LYS A 158 12.14 6.21 18.06
N GLU A 159 12.23 5.10 18.75
CA GLU A 159 13.09 3.96 18.43
C GLU A 159 12.50 3.08 17.32
N LEU A 160 11.18 3.02 17.20
CA LEU A 160 10.49 2.15 16.26
C LEU A 160 10.84 2.44 14.78
N PRO A 161 10.87 3.69 14.30
CA PRO A 161 11.29 4.00 12.94
C PRO A 161 12.73 3.57 12.63
N LYS A 162 13.64 3.72 13.61
CA LYS A 162 15.04 3.29 13.45
C LYS A 162 15.15 1.77 13.37
N PHE A 163 14.42 1.06 14.22
CA PHE A 163 14.34 -0.41 14.19
C PHE A 163 13.78 -0.90 12.86
N ASN A 164 12.65 -0.33 12.40
CA ASN A 164 12.03 -0.71 11.13
C ASN A 164 13.00 -0.53 9.97
N LYS A 165 13.64 0.64 9.85
CA LYS A 165 14.62 0.93 8.79
C LYS A 165 15.81 -0.04 8.79
N ALA A 166 16.27 -0.46 9.98
CA ALA A 166 17.46 -1.28 10.13
C ALA A 166 17.18 -2.79 9.97
N LYS A 167 15.97 -3.26 10.28
CA LYS A 167 15.68 -4.69 10.44
C LYS A 167 14.55 -5.23 9.55
N LEU A 168 13.51 -4.43 9.30
CA LEU A 168 12.31 -4.92 8.61
C LEU A 168 12.16 -4.32 7.21
N ALA A 169 12.46 -3.04 7.06
CA ALA A 169 12.18 -2.25 5.85
C ALA A 169 10.70 -2.30 5.42
N ALA A 170 9.78 -2.47 6.40
CA ALA A 170 8.35 -2.50 6.17
C ALA A 170 7.80 -1.09 5.87
N GLY A 171 6.75 -1.02 5.06
CA GLY A 171 5.93 0.18 4.95
C GLY A 171 5.27 0.49 6.30
N VAL A 172 5.28 1.74 6.74
CA VAL A 172 4.63 2.15 8.00
C VAL A 172 3.61 3.22 7.72
N GLU A 173 2.37 2.99 8.11
CA GLU A 173 1.27 3.93 8.03
C GLU A 173 0.72 4.25 9.42
N MET A 174 0.50 5.54 9.68
CA MET A 174 -0.15 5.99 10.91
C MET A 174 -1.64 6.15 10.66
N LEU A 175 -2.43 5.49 11.49
CA LEU A 175 -3.88 5.59 11.45
C LEU A 175 -4.40 6.41 12.63
N GLU A 176 -5.49 7.12 12.40
CA GLU A 176 -6.22 7.82 13.45
C GLU A 176 -6.84 6.85 14.45
N ASP A 177 -6.95 7.25 15.72
CA ASP A 177 -7.44 6.40 16.81
C ASP A 177 -8.85 5.85 16.54
N GLU A 178 -9.67 6.59 15.80
CA GLU A 178 -11.02 6.17 15.39
C GLU A 178 -11.02 4.86 14.59
N LYS A 179 -9.95 4.59 13.82
CA LYS A 179 -9.80 3.35 13.04
C LYS A 179 -9.60 2.10 13.92
N PHE A 180 -9.28 2.30 15.20
CA PHE A 180 -9.09 1.23 16.18
C PHE A 180 -10.28 1.10 17.14
N ASP A 181 -11.36 1.85 16.91
CA ASP A 181 -12.57 1.73 17.70
C ASP A 181 -13.34 0.46 17.31
N VAL A 182 -13.71 -0.34 18.30
CA VAL A 182 -14.44 -1.62 18.09
C VAL A 182 -15.74 -1.40 17.31
N SER A 183 -16.41 -0.27 17.52
CA SER A 183 -17.66 0.07 16.82
C SER A 183 -17.49 0.34 15.33
N VAL A 184 -16.26 0.64 14.89
CA VAL A 184 -15.90 0.87 13.47
C VAL A 184 -15.40 -0.41 12.82
N CYS A 185 -14.85 -1.33 13.62
CA CYS A 185 -14.24 -2.59 13.15
C CYS A 185 -15.27 -3.73 13.01
N THR A 186 -16.51 -3.52 13.35
CA THR A 186 -17.62 -4.48 13.21
C THR A 186 -18.52 -4.12 12.05
#